data_8c45d7a90631d61d12a7a6ff4fd1cf41
#
_entry.id   8c45d7a90631d61d12a7a6ff4fd1cf41
#
_cell.length_a   1.000
_cell.length_b   1.000
_cell.length_c   1.000
_cell.angle_alpha   90.00
_cell.angle_beta   90.00
_cell.angle_gamma   90.00
#
_symmetry.space_group_name_H-M   'P 1'
#
loop_
_entity.id
_entity.type
_entity.pdbx_description
1 polymer ?
#
loop_
_entity_poly.entity_id
_entity_poly.type
_entity_poly.pdbx_seq_one_letter_code
_entity_poly.pdbx_strand_id
1 'polypeptide(L)'
;VDESLVPLPEVREMSDKSDKLPLDEPFFELKSSIDILHQQMDSLKRVISVYEKGRGPIPTIDEELLNLIKIPQLRHRIELQNGTIVNGEIIEEDDLGIIVQTSIGQLAIERDRIVNITDDLPPNAKVELTGEPFVNAFPDREEITGKIKNIGAKRADFVRVIANLWSSTTMLIQKDSVFVTGKKQKYFSGIRANTALEPGSVSEFKLVIPLSEGDKVSYRTYEVRWESYK
;
A
#
# COMPACT_ATOMS: atom_id res chain seq x y z
N VAL A 1 31.79 30.20 -69.78
CA VAL A 1 30.71 29.86 -68.83
C VAL A 1 31.35 29.87 -67.46
N ASP A 2 31.11 30.93 -66.77
CA ASP A 2 31.78 31.38 -65.53
C ASP A 2 31.01 30.81 -64.32
N GLU A 3 31.66 30.00 -63.50
CA GLU A 3 31.12 29.46 -62.28
C GLU A 3 31.56 30.38 -61.13
N SER A 4 30.66 31.25 -60.72
CA SER A 4 30.88 32.13 -59.55
C SER A 4 30.69 31.36 -58.25
N LEU A 5 31.79 31.08 -57.54
CA LEU A 5 31.87 30.58 -56.21
C LEU A 5 31.29 31.62 -55.22
N VAL A 6 30.21 31.24 -54.55
CA VAL A 6 29.64 31.99 -53.41
C VAL A 6 30.49 31.67 -52.16
N PRO A 7 31.02 32.68 -51.41
CA PRO A 7 31.75 32.43 -50.22
C PRO A 7 30.82 32.05 -49.06
N LEU A 8 31.21 31.01 -48.33
CA LEU A 8 30.60 30.58 -47.07
C LEU A 8 30.70 31.67 -45.99
N PRO A 9 29.68 31.89 -45.16
CA PRO A 9 29.74 32.86 -44.08
C PRO A 9 30.70 32.35 -42.98
N GLU A 10 31.56 33.23 -42.52
CA GLU A 10 32.43 33.06 -41.36
C GLU A 10 31.64 32.67 -40.11
N VAL A 11 32.04 31.55 -39.49
CA VAL A 11 31.58 31.16 -38.18
C VAL A 11 32.19 32.13 -37.15
N ARG A 12 31.39 33.05 -36.63
CA ARG A 12 31.79 33.85 -35.46
C ARG A 12 31.87 32.91 -34.26
N GLU A 13 33.06 32.78 -33.74
CA GLU A 13 33.32 32.20 -32.41
C GLU A 13 32.51 33.00 -31.38
N MET A 14 31.43 32.40 -30.89
CA MET A 14 30.74 32.91 -29.70
C MET A 14 31.61 32.64 -28.50
N SER A 15 32.16 33.71 -27.96
CA SER A 15 32.89 33.78 -26.69
C SER A 15 32.09 33.04 -25.60
N ASP A 16 32.73 32.03 -25.04
CA ASP A 16 32.34 31.26 -23.88
C ASP A 16 32.26 32.18 -22.65
N LYS A 17 31.11 32.79 -22.43
CA LYS A 17 30.70 33.28 -21.10
C LYS A 17 29.81 32.19 -20.52
N SER A 18 30.46 31.29 -19.78
CA SER A 18 29.74 30.37 -18.89
C SER A 18 29.10 31.20 -17.78
N ASP A 19 27.87 31.66 -17.99
CA ASP A 19 26.97 32.02 -16.92
C ASP A 19 26.71 30.75 -16.10
N LYS A 20 27.50 30.57 -15.06
CA LYS A 20 27.21 29.60 -14.00
C LYS A 20 25.93 30.07 -13.34
N LEU A 21 24.81 29.45 -13.72
CA LEU A 21 23.56 29.53 -12.97
C LEU A 21 23.88 29.14 -11.51
N PRO A 22 23.41 29.91 -10.52
CA PRO A 22 23.53 29.51 -9.13
C PRO A 22 22.81 28.16 -8.98
N LEU A 23 23.59 27.13 -8.68
CA LEU A 23 23.01 25.82 -8.34
C LEU A 23 22.35 25.97 -6.98
N ASP A 24 21.06 26.22 -6.97
CA ASP A 24 20.24 26.22 -5.77
C ASP A 24 20.27 24.85 -5.11
N GLU A 25 20.38 24.83 -3.78
CA GLU A 25 20.40 23.62 -2.94
C GLU A 25 19.37 22.54 -3.32
N PRO A 26 18.13 22.87 -3.79
CA PRO A 26 17.16 21.86 -4.23
C PRO A 26 17.63 20.95 -5.37
N PHE A 27 18.57 21.43 -6.21
CA PHE A 27 19.08 20.63 -7.32
C PHE A 27 20.03 19.52 -6.85
N PHE A 28 20.75 19.75 -5.77
CA PHE A 28 21.62 18.73 -5.15
C PHE A 28 20.80 17.67 -4.43
N GLU A 29 19.72 18.05 -3.75
CA GLU A 29 18.80 17.11 -3.11
C GLU A 29 18.10 16.22 -4.14
N LEU A 30 17.65 16.79 -5.26
CA LEU A 30 17.03 16.04 -6.34
C LEU A 30 18.01 15.03 -6.97
N LYS A 31 19.26 15.45 -7.18
CA LYS A 31 20.30 14.58 -7.71
C LYS A 31 20.65 13.45 -6.73
N SER A 32 20.74 13.74 -5.44
CA SER A 32 20.95 12.75 -4.40
C SER A 32 19.80 11.74 -4.34
N SER A 33 18.56 12.21 -4.46
CA SER A 33 17.37 11.33 -4.49
C SER A 33 17.34 10.43 -5.73
N ILE A 34 17.76 10.94 -6.88
CA ILE A 34 17.88 10.16 -8.13
C ILE A 34 18.97 9.10 -8.00
N ASP A 35 20.11 9.42 -7.39
CA ASP A 35 21.20 8.47 -7.17
C ASP A 35 20.78 7.36 -6.20
N ILE A 36 20.03 7.68 -5.16
CA ILE A 36 19.44 6.70 -4.23
C ILE A 36 18.45 5.78 -4.96
N LEU A 37 17.57 6.33 -5.79
CA LEU A 37 16.63 5.55 -6.60
C LEU A 37 17.34 4.63 -7.59
N HIS A 38 18.41 5.07 -8.22
CA HIS A 38 19.22 4.23 -9.09
C HIS A 38 19.88 3.08 -8.33
N GLN A 39 20.44 3.33 -7.13
CA GLN A 39 20.99 2.28 -6.28
C GLN A 39 19.93 1.25 -5.86
N GLN A 40 18.74 1.71 -5.49
CA GLN A 40 17.63 0.82 -5.14
C GLN A 40 17.18 -0.02 -6.35
N MET A 41 17.08 0.59 -7.52
CA MET A 41 16.72 -0.11 -8.75
C MET A 41 17.77 -1.16 -9.16
N ASP A 42 19.06 -0.86 -9.01
CA ASP A 42 20.13 -1.81 -9.29
C ASP A 42 20.17 -2.95 -8.26
N SER A 43 19.87 -2.66 -7.00
CA SER A 43 19.70 -3.68 -5.98
C SER A 43 18.53 -4.62 -6.31
N LEU A 44 17.38 -4.07 -6.69
CA LEU A 44 16.21 -4.85 -7.11
C LEU A 44 16.53 -5.72 -8.36
N LYS A 45 17.20 -5.16 -9.34
CA LYS A 45 17.64 -5.92 -10.53
C LYS A 45 18.56 -7.09 -10.18
N ARG A 46 19.47 -6.91 -9.22
CA ARG A 46 20.32 -8.00 -8.73
C ARG A 46 19.50 -9.10 -8.07
N VAL A 47 18.54 -8.73 -7.20
CA VAL A 47 17.64 -9.69 -6.55
C VAL A 47 16.85 -10.47 -7.60
N ILE A 48 16.23 -9.80 -8.56
CA ILE A 48 15.48 -10.44 -9.66
C ILE A 48 16.38 -11.38 -10.47
N SER A 49 17.59 -10.96 -10.81
CA SER A 49 18.52 -11.79 -11.59
C SER A 49 18.99 -13.06 -10.85
N VAL A 50 19.04 -13.01 -9.51
CA VAL A 50 19.35 -14.18 -8.67
C VAL A 50 18.17 -15.14 -8.63
N TYR A 51 16.93 -14.62 -8.62
CA TYR A 51 15.71 -15.41 -8.71
C TYR A 51 15.55 -16.11 -10.06
N GLU A 52 15.75 -15.37 -11.15
CA GLU A 52 15.68 -15.93 -12.52
C GLU A 52 16.70 -17.07 -12.74
N LYS A 53 17.83 -17.02 -12.05
CA LYS A 53 18.86 -18.07 -12.12
C LYS A 53 18.63 -19.26 -11.20
N GLY A 54 17.53 -19.25 -10.40
CA GLY A 54 17.14 -20.38 -9.53
C GLY A 54 18.17 -20.79 -8.47
N ARG A 55 19.07 -19.90 -8.07
CA ARG A 55 20.21 -20.18 -7.20
C ARG A 55 20.26 -19.37 -5.90
N GLY A 56 19.20 -18.69 -5.53
CA GLY A 56 19.18 -17.90 -4.27
C GLY A 56 18.37 -18.57 -3.18
N PRO A 57 18.80 -18.51 -1.89
CA PRO A 57 17.87 -18.67 -0.79
C PRO A 57 16.76 -17.60 -0.95
N ILE A 58 15.53 -17.96 -0.65
CA ILE A 58 14.42 -17.00 -0.57
C ILE A 58 14.92 -15.88 0.34
N PRO A 59 15.07 -14.62 -0.14
CA PRO A 59 15.44 -13.56 0.77
C PRO A 59 14.33 -13.50 1.81
N THR A 60 14.70 -13.67 3.06
CA THR A 60 13.89 -13.14 4.15
C THR A 60 13.77 -11.65 3.86
N ILE A 61 12.59 -11.24 3.38
CA ILE A 61 12.31 -9.81 3.17
C ILE A 61 12.47 -9.19 4.54
N ASP A 62 13.49 -8.34 4.66
CA ASP A 62 13.79 -7.69 5.91
C ASP A 62 12.54 -6.88 6.31
N GLU A 63 12.03 -7.08 7.52
CA GLU A 63 10.85 -6.35 8.01
C GLU A 63 11.08 -4.84 7.94
N GLU A 64 12.34 -4.39 8.03
CA GLU A 64 12.72 -2.99 7.81
C GLU A 64 12.45 -2.54 6.37
N LEU A 65 12.70 -3.38 5.35
CA LEU A 65 12.39 -3.08 3.95
C LEU A 65 10.87 -3.05 3.69
N LEU A 66 10.09 -3.92 4.33
CA LEU A 66 8.63 -3.87 4.28
C LEU A 66 8.07 -2.62 4.96
N ASN A 67 8.70 -2.15 6.02
CA ASN A 67 8.34 -0.91 6.68
C ASN A 67 8.68 0.33 5.84
N LEU A 68 9.70 0.27 4.99
CA LEU A 68 10.04 1.34 4.02
C LEU A 68 9.05 1.41 2.84
N ILE A 69 8.36 0.30 2.53
CA ILE A 69 7.32 0.23 1.47
C ILE A 69 5.91 0.46 2.08
N LYS A 70 5.80 0.87 3.33
CA LYS A 70 4.51 1.34 3.85
C LYS A 70 4.08 2.55 3.02
N ILE A 71 3.23 2.28 2.02
CA ILE A 71 2.47 3.33 1.36
C ILE A 71 1.67 4.01 2.48
N PRO A 72 1.96 5.28 2.80
CA PRO A 72 1.23 5.96 3.86
C PRO A 72 -0.25 5.87 3.52
N GLN A 73 -1.02 5.31 4.42
CA GLN A 73 -2.47 5.32 4.27
C GLN A 73 -2.89 6.76 4.52
N LEU A 74 -3.21 7.49 3.45
CA LEU A 74 -3.68 8.87 3.51
C LEU A 74 -5.05 8.90 4.20
N ARG A 75 -5.06 8.75 5.54
CA ARG A 75 -6.29 8.58 6.33
C ARG A 75 -6.87 9.89 6.82
N HIS A 76 -6.06 10.95 6.83
CA HIS A 76 -6.47 12.23 7.37
C HIS A 76 -6.30 13.32 6.30
N ARG A 77 -7.31 14.16 6.24
CA ARG A 77 -7.30 15.42 5.48
C ARG A 77 -7.23 16.56 6.49
N ILE A 78 -6.11 17.26 6.46
CA ILE A 78 -5.80 18.35 7.38
C ILE A 78 -5.92 19.64 6.61
N GLU A 79 -6.80 20.53 7.05
CA GLU A 79 -6.98 21.85 6.48
C GLU A 79 -6.24 22.88 7.34
N LEU A 80 -5.35 23.64 6.68
CA LEU A 80 -4.55 24.67 7.33
C LEU A 80 -5.21 26.07 7.18
N GLN A 81 -4.86 27.01 8.07
CA GLN A 81 -5.38 28.38 8.07
C GLN A 81 -5.17 29.13 6.74
N ASN A 82 -4.13 28.79 6.00
CA ASN A 82 -3.85 29.36 4.68
C ASN A 82 -4.65 28.71 3.54
N GLY A 83 -5.58 27.80 3.85
CA GLY A 83 -6.37 27.05 2.88
C GLY A 83 -5.66 25.88 2.23
N THR A 84 -4.41 25.58 2.63
CA THR A 84 -3.69 24.38 2.16
C THR A 84 -4.31 23.13 2.76
N ILE A 85 -4.47 22.09 1.93
CA ILE A 85 -4.94 20.79 2.37
C ILE A 85 -3.78 19.81 2.32
N VAL A 86 -3.49 19.16 3.44
CA VAL A 86 -2.48 18.11 3.56
C VAL A 86 -3.19 16.78 3.80
N ASN A 87 -2.93 15.80 2.94
CA ASN A 87 -3.42 14.42 3.11
C ASN A 87 -2.28 13.54 3.58
N GLY A 88 -2.52 12.78 4.66
CA GLY A 88 -1.50 11.93 5.24
C GLY A 88 -2.01 11.07 6.39
N GLU A 89 -1.11 10.29 6.96
CA GLU A 89 -1.35 9.54 8.19
C GLU A 89 -0.71 10.30 9.36
N ILE A 90 -1.49 10.60 10.39
CA ILE A 90 -0.97 11.21 11.61
C ILE A 90 -0.16 10.14 12.34
N ILE A 91 1.16 10.36 12.49
CA ILE A 91 2.07 9.45 13.18
C ILE A 91 2.14 9.80 14.66
N GLU A 92 2.18 11.11 14.95
CA GLU A 92 2.31 11.64 16.30
C GLU A 92 1.45 12.88 16.43
N GLU A 93 0.79 13.03 17.59
CA GLU A 93 -0.01 14.19 17.93
C GLU A 93 0.30 14.60 19.35
N ASP A 94 0.66 15.86 19.52
CA ASP A 94 0.91 16.48 20.83
C ASP A 94 0.19 17.83 20.96
N ASP A 95 0.38 18.50 22.10
CA ASP A 95 -0.23 19.81 22.36
C ASP A 95 0.33 20.93 21.47
N LEU A 96 1.51 20.73 20.89
CA LEU A 96 2.22 21.71 20.05
C LEU A 96 1.90 21.54 18.56
N GLY A 97 1.57 20.30 18.12
CA GLY A 97 1.28 20.03 16.72
C GLY A 97 1.07 18.57 16.40
N ILE A 98 1.16 18.26 15.12
CA ILE A 98 1.06 16.90 14.59
C ILE A 98 2.20 16.61 13.64
N ILE A 99 2.64 15.35 13.62
CA ILE A 99 3.55 14.84 12.59
C ILE A 99 2.74 13.95 11.65
N VAL A 100 2.74 14.31 10.37
CA VAL A 100 1.94 13.66 9.33
C VAL A 100 2.86 13.01 8.32
N GLN A 101 2.70 11.71 8.09
CA GLN A 101 3.33 11.00 6.99
C GLN A 101 2.54 11.25 5.72
N THR A 102 3.14 11.92 4.75
CA THR A 102 2.56 12.17 3.43
C THR A 102 3.21 11.27 2.38
N SER A 103 2.70 11.32 1.14
CA SER A 103 3.30 10.61 -0.01
C SER A 103 4.72 11.08 -0.35
N ILE A 104 5.12 12.27 0.10
CA ILE A 104 6.42 12.87 -0.20
C ILE A 104 7.36 12.91 1.02
N GLY A 105 6.90 12.47 2.20
CA GLY A 105 7.69 12.46 3.43
C GLY A 105 6.91 12.88 4.66
N GLN A 106 7.61 13.07 5.77
CA GLN A 106 7.04 13.52 7.03
C GLN A 106 6.95 15.04 7.06
N LEU A 107 5.82 15.55 7.54
CA LEU A 107 5.56 16.97 7.70
C LEU A 107 5.11 17.25 9.13
N ALA A 108 5.83 18.11 9.84
CA ALA A 108 5.41 18.64 11.13
C ALA A 108 4.51 19.86 10.92
N ILE A 109 3.35 19.89 11.55
CA ILE A 109 2.36 20.97 11.45
C ILE A 109 2.03 21.45 12.84
N GLU A 110 2.24 22.75 13.10
CA GLU A 110 1.91 23.39 14.36
C GLU A 110 0.40 23.42 14.57
N ARG A 111 -0.04 23.21 15.81
CA ARG A 111 -1.47 23.09 16.17
C ARG A 111 -2.29 24.33 15.83
N ASP A 112 -1.70 25.50 15.99
CA ASP A 112 -2.33 26.80 15.69
C ASP A 112 -2.60 27.00 14.19
N ARG A 113 -1.89 26.30 13.31
CA ARG A 113 -2.10 26.35 11.86
C ARG A 113 -3.22 25.44 11.36
N ILE A 114 -3.70 24.53 12.20
CA ILE A 114 -4.71 23.55 11.82
C ILE A 114 -6.09 24.14 12.04
N VAL A 115 -6.90 24.18 10.99
CA VAL A 115 -8.31 24.58 11.04
C VAL A 115 -9.19 23.37 11.30
N ASN A 116 -8.94 22.27 10.58
CA ASN A 116 -9.77 21.09 10.67
C ASN A 116 -8.96 19.82 10.31
N ILE A 117 -9.29 18.72 10.98
CA ILE A 117 -8.79 17.37 10.68
C ILE A 117 -10.00 16.50 10.41
N THR A 118 -10.09 15.93 9.22
CA THR A 118 -11.14 14.99 8.81
C THR A 118 -10.54 13.68 8.34
N ASP A 119 -11.22 12.57 8.62
CA ASP A 119 -10.82 11.28 8.08
C ASP A 119 -11.09 11.24 6.58
N ASP A 120 -10.04 11.06 5.79
CA ASP A 120 -10.13 10.84 4.34
C ASP A 120 -10.28 9.34 4.08
N LEU A 121 -11.46 8.83 4.37
CA LEU A 121 -11.79 7.43 4.14
C LEU A 121 -12.13 7.18 2.66
N PRO A 122 -11.78 6.02 2.09
CA PRO A 122 -12.26 5.64 0.78
C PRO A 122 -13.78 5.84 0.67
N PRO A 123 -14.29 6.50 -0.38
CA PRO A 123 -15.70 6.90 -0.51
C PRO A 123 -16.66 5.71 -0.60
N ASN A 124 -16.13 4.53 -0.88
CA ASN A 124 -16.86 3.27 -0.92
C ASN A 124 -16.49 2.38 0.28
N ALA A 125 -17.19 1.26 0.43
CA ALA A 125 -16.78 0.23 1.37
C ALA A 125 -15.41 -0.32 0.98
N LYS A 126 -14.53 -0.50 1.95
CA LYS A 126 -13.21 -1.13 1.78
C LYS A 126 -12.87 -1.93 3.02
N VAL A 127 -12.79 -3.25 2.88
CA VAL A 127 -12.51 -4.13 4.01
C VAL A 127 -11.13 -4.76 3.84
N GLU A 128 -10.32 -4.67 4.87
CA GLU A 128 -8.96 -5.19 4.88
C GLU A 128 -8.71 -6.06 6.11
N LEU A 129 -7.73 -6.97 5.99
CA LEU A 129 -7.20 -7.71 7.13
C LEU A 129 -6.43 -6.75 8.05
N THR A 130 -6.60 -6.92 9.34
CA THR A 130 -5.86 -6.17 10.36
C THR A 130 -4.78 -7.07 10.94
N GLY A 131 -3.54 -6.86 10.50
CA GLY A 131 -2.41 -7.73 10.83
C GLY A 131 -2.45 -9.08 10.11
N GLU A 132 -1.48 -9.94 10.42
CA GLU A 132 -1.43 -11.28 9.87
C GLU A 132 -2.38 -12.22 10.62
N PRO A 133 -3.14 -13.08 9.90
CA PRO A 133 -3.95 -14.11 10.52
C PRO A 133 -3.07 -15.13 11.25
N PHE A 134 -3.53 -15.55 12.43
CA PHE A 134 -2.91 -16.61 13.18
C PHE A 134 -3.36 -17.97 12.67
N VAL A 135 -2.41 -18.90 12.44
CA VAL A 135 -2.67 -20.22 11.87
C VAL A 135 -2.28 -21.30 12.87
N ASN A 136 -3.22 -22.18 13.23
CA ASN A 136 -2.98 -23.43 13.92
C ASN A 136 -3.06 -24.57 12.90
N ALA A 137 -1.94 -25.22 12.63
CA ALA A 137 -1.89 -26.38 11.75
C ALA A 137 -2.06 -27.67 12.55
N PHE A 138 -3.04 -28.49 12.16
CA PHE A 138 -3.28 -29.83 12.67
C PHE A 138 -3.07 -30.86 11.55
N PRO A 139 -2.95 -32.15 11.86
CA PRO A 139 -2.72 -33.17 10.84
C PRO A 139 -3.87 -33.30 9.83
N ASP A 140 -5.10 -32.96 10.24
CA ASP A 140 -6.34 -33.12 9.49
C ASP A 140 -6.99 -31.81 9.05
N ARG A 141 -6.50 -30.67 9.54
CA ARG A 141 -7.08 -29.36 9.24
C ARG A 141 -6.13 -28.20 9.57
N GLU A 142 -6.42 -27.04 9.03
CA GLU A 142 -5.88 -25.77 9.52
C GLU A 142 -6.99 -24.89 10.09
N GLU A 143 -6.71 -24.27 11.23
CA GLU A 143 -7.57 -23.26 11.84
C GLU A 143 -6.92 -21.90 11.71
N ILE A 144 -7.58 -21.00 10.98
CA ILE A 144 -7.09 -19.65 10.69
C ILE A 144 -7.97 -18.65 11.40
N THR A 145 -7.38 -17.82 12.24
CA THR A 145 -8.09 -16.77 12.99
C THR A 145 -7.46 -15.42 12.69
N GLY A 146 -8.28 -14.39 12.62
CA GLY A 146 -7.78 -13.05 12.33
C GLY A 146 -8.85 -11.99 12.53
N LYS A 147 -8.46 -10.75 12.23
CA LYS A 147 -9.34 -9.59 12.33
C LYS A 147 -9.42 -8.89 10.99
N ILE A 148 -10.58 -8.34 10.69
CA ILE A 148 -10.80 -7.50 9.53
C ILE A 148 -11.43 -6.19 9.97
N LYS A 149 -11.20 -5.13 9.21
CA LYS A 149 -11.73 -3.80 9.46
C LYS A 149 -12.29 -3.20 8.19
N ASN A 150 -13.46 -2.58 8.27
CA ASN A 150 -13.95 -1.73 7.20
C ASN A 150 -13.32 -0.34 7.34
N ILE A 151 -12.38 -0.02 6.47
CA ILE A 151 -11.69 1.27 6.43
C ILE A 151 -12.33 2.25 5.44
N GLY A 152 -13.44 1.85 4.80
CA GLY A 152 -14.19 2.68 3.86
C GLY A 152 -15.25 3.53 4.55
N ALA A 153 -15.76 4.55 3.84
CA ALA A 153 -16.81 5.45 4.32
C ALA A 153 -18.22 4.87 4.21
N LYS A 154 -18.38 3.72 3.54
CA LYS A 154 -19.68 3.03 3.40
C LYS A 154 -19.66 1.66 4.06
N ARG A 155 -20.85 1.19 4.40
CA ARG A 155 -21.05 -0.16 4.91
C ARG A 155 -20.67 -1.21 3.86
N ALA A 156 -19.97 -2.25 4.31
CA ALA A 156 -19.69 -3.44 3.55
C ALA A 156 -20.69 -4.53 3.92
N ASP A 157 -21.37 -5.11 2.94
CA ASP A 157 -22.37 -6.15 3.13
C ASP A 157 -21.82 -7.52 2.73
N PHE A 158 -22.31 -8.60 3.34
CA PHE A 158 -21.90 -9.98 3.04
C PHE A 158 -20.39 -10.19 3.07
N VAL A 159 -19.74 -9.61 4.07
CA VAL A 159 -18.29 -9.67 4.20
C VAL A 159 -17.86 -11.09 4.50
N ARG A 160 -16.92 -11.61 3.68
CA ARG A 160 -16.33 -12.95 3.85
C ARG A 160 -14.82 -12.92 3.63
N VAL A 161 -14.14 -13.76 4.40
CA VAL A 161 -12.72 -14.02 4.23
C VAL A 161 -12.56 -15.36 3.52
N ILE A 162 -11.73 -15.39 2.51
CA ILE A 162 -11.38 -16.56 1.71
C ILE A 162 -9.91 -16.85 1.97
N ALA A 163 -9.56 -18.09 2.30
CA ALA A 163 -8.18 -18.53 2.39
C ALA A 163 -7.92 -19.59 1.32
N ASN A 164 -6.77 -19.45 0.65
CA ASN A 164 -6.27 -20.42 -0.31
C ASN A 164 -4.98 -21.01 0.28
N LEU A 165 -4.89 -22.33 0.33
CA LEU A 165 -3.75 -23.09 0.81
C LEU A 165 -2.96 -23.61 -0.39
N TRP A 166 -1.66 -23.36 -0.41
CA TRP A 166 -0.80 -23.66 -1.55
C TRP A 166 0.35 -24.59 -1.19
N SER A 167 0.70 -25.47 -2.12
CA SER A 167 1.90 -26.29 -2.05
C SER A 167 3.16 -25.47 -2.38
N SER A 168 4.34 -26.08 -2.17
CA SER A 168 5.62 -25.49 -2.58
C SER A 168 5.76 -25.26 -4.08
N THR A 169 4.96 -25.97 -4.89
CA THR A 169 4.92 -25.84 -6.35
C THR A 169 3.82 -24.92 -6.85
N THR A 170 3.27 -24.05 -5.98
CA THR A 170 2.16 -23.14 -6.32
C THR A 170 0.87 -23.82 -6.79
N MET A 171 0.69 -25.11 -6.47
CA MET A 171 -0.60 -25.79 -6.68
C MET A 171 -1.55 -25.45 -5.54
N LEU A 172 -2.79 -25.12 -5.89
CA LEU A 172 -3.85 -24.94 -4.90
C LEU A 172 -4.21 -26.29 -4.30
N ILE A 173 -3.96 -26.43 -2.98
CA ILE A 173 -4.31 -27.64 -2.23
C ILE A 173 -5.78 -27.57 -1.85
N GLN A 174 -6.17 -26.49 -1.15
CA GLN A 174 -7.51 -26.31 -0.64
C GLN A 174 -7.89 -24.83 -0.61
N LYS A 175 -9.18 -24.57 -0.71
CA LYS A 175 -9.75 -23.22 -0.62
C LYS A 175 -11.04 -23.28 0.17
N ASP A 176 -11.20 -22.40 1.12
CA ASP A 176 -12.44 -22.26 1.87
C ASP A 176 -12.71 -20.81 2.25
N SER A 177 -13.91 -20.52 2.72
CA SER A 177 -14.31 -19.16 3.08
C SER A 177 -15.27 -19.15 4.26
N VAL A 178 -15.21 -18.08 5.04
CA VAL A 178 -16.12 -17.83 6.14
C VAL A 178 -16.70 -16.43 6.08
N PHE A 179 -18.00 -16.31 6.34
CA PHE A 179 -18.61 -15.02 6.57
C PHE A 179 -18.26 -14.50 7.96
N VAL A 180 -17.95 -13.24 8.04
CA VAL A 180 -17.66 -12.61 9.35
C VAL A 180 -18.94 -12.22 10.05
N THR A 181 -18.90 -12.24 11.38
CA THR A 181 -20.03 -11.78 12.19
C THR A 181 -19.97 -10.25 12.29
N GLY A 182 -21.06 -9.60 11.87
CA GLY A 182 -21.20 -8.15 11.89
C GLY A 182 -22.58 -7.71 12.35
N LYS A 183 -23.00 -6.54 11.90
CA LYS A 183 -24.33 -5.99 12.20
C LYS A 183 -25.43 -6.74 11.45
N LYS A 184 -26.54 -7.00 12.15
CA LYS A 184 -27.75 -7.56 11.51
C LYS A 184 -28.36 -6.54 10.58
N GLN A 185 -28.60 -6.95 9.33
CA GLN A 185 -29.21 -6.12 8.32
C GLN A 185 -30.35 -6.87 7.63
N LYS A 186 -31.43 -6.15 7.32
CA LYS A 186 -32.51 -6.62 6.46
C LYS A 186 -32.41 -5.86 5.14
N TYR A 187 -32.22 -6.59 4.08
CA TYR A 187 -32.09 -6.04 2.73
C TYR A 187 -33.45 -5.87 2.05
N PHE A 188 -33.51 -5.04 1.04
CA PHE A 188 -34.76 -4.80 0.29
C PHE A 188 -35.30 -6.09 -0.35
N SER A 189 -34.44 -7.04 -0.70
CA SER A 189 -34.78 -8.37 -1.18
C SER A 189 -35.46 -9.26 -0.13
N GLY A 190 -35.64 -8.82 1.12
CA GLY A 190 -36.13 -9.59 2.24
C GLY A 190 -35.08 -10.46 2.94
N ILE A 191 -33.88 -10.57 2.41
CA ILE A 191 -32.78 -11.33 3.02
C ILE A 191 -32.40 -10.64 4.34
N ARG A 192 -32.11 -11.45 5.36
CA ARG A 192 -31.54 -11.01 6.64
C ARG A 192 -30.18 -11.66 6.82
N ALA A 193 -29.16 -10.85 7.05
CA ALA A 193 -27.82 -11.34 7.35
C ALA A 193 -27.21 -10.54 8.50
N ASN A 194 -26.24 -11.14 9.18
CA ASN A 194 -25.48 -10.52 10.27
C ASN A 194 -23.99 -10.35 9.87
N THR A 195 -23.73 -10.08 8.61
CA THR A 195 -22.41 -10.07 8.01
C THR A 195 -22.02 -8.69 7.47
N ALA A 196 -22.74 -7.64 7.91
CA ALA A 196 -22.46 -6.27 7.50
C ALA A 196 -21.46 -5.59 8.45
N LEU A 197 -20.45 -4.93 7.89
CA LEU A 197 -19.50 -4.12 8.62
C LEU A 197 -19.71 -2.63 8.32
N GLU A 198 -20.11 -1.88 9.35
CA GLU A 198 -20.18 -0.43 9.28
C GLU A 198 -18.78 0.20 9.11
N PRO A 199 -18.68 1.46 8.62
CA PRO A 199 -17.43 2.19 8.58
C PRO A 199 -16.68 2.15 9.92
N GLY A 200 -15.38 1.86 9.90
CA GLY A 200 -14.55 1.76 11.09
C GLY A 200 -14.72 0.49 11.94
N SER A 201 -15.75 -0.32 11.66
CA SER A 201 -16.02 -1.53 12.45
C SER A 201 -14.96 -2.62 12.20
N VAL A 202 -14.59 -3.28 13.30
CA VAL A 202 -13.67 -4.43 13.29
C VAL A 202 -14.48 -5.70 13.61
N SER A 203 -14.15 -6.80 12.95
CA SER A 203 -14.70 -8.13 13.25
C SER A 203 -13.62 -9.18 13.24
N GLU A 204 -13.81 -10.21 14.06
CA GLU A 204 -12.96 -11.40 14.09
C GLU A 204 -13.55 -12.47 13.19
N PHE A 205 -12.69 -13.31 12.64
CA PHE A 205 -13.11 -14.50 11.89
C PHE A 205 -12.32 -15.72 12.36
N LYS A 206 -12.94 -16.87 12.25
CA LYS A 206 -12.32 -18.18 12.40
C LYS A 206 -12.72 -19.05 11.21
N LEU A 207 -11.74 -19.49 10.46
CA LEU A 207 -11.89 -20.37 9.32
C LEU A 207 -11.22 -21.71 9.64
N VAL A 208 -11.90 -22.81 9.40
CA VAL A 208 -11.40 -24.16 9.59
C VAL A 208 -11.40 -24.86 8.24
N ILE A 209 -10.23 -25.19 7.74
CA ILE A 209 -10.04 -25.80 6.43
C ILE A 209 -9.58 -27.24 6.62
N PRO A 210 -10.40 -28.23 6.22
CA PRO A 210 -10.00 -29.64 6.30
C PRO A 210 -8.87 -29.91 5.30
N LEU A 211 -7.94 -30.77 5.68
CA LEU A 211 -6.84 -31.24 4.85
C LEU A 211 -6.98 -32.75 4.63
N SER A 212 -6.59 -33.21 3.45
CA SER A 212 -6.47 -34.64 3.16
C SER A 212 -5.14 -35.18 3.64
N GLU A 213 -5.09 -36.49 3.90
CA GLU A 213 -3.88 -37.15 4.27
C GLU A 213 -2.81 -37.04 3.17
N GLY A 214 -1.66 -36.45 3.50
CA GLY A 214 -0.57 -36.18 2.56
C GLY A 214 -0.49 -34.74 2.03
N ASP A 215 -1.48 -33.90 2.27
CA ASP A 215 -1.45 -32.49 1.92
C ASP A 215 -0.34 -31.74 2.69
N LYS A 216 0.54 -31.06 1.95
CA LYS A 216 1.62 -30.24 2.53
C LYS A 216 1.44 -28.78 2.16
N VAL A 217 0.90 -28.00 3.08
CA VAL A 217 0.70 -26.56 2.90
C VAL A 217 2.03 -25.82 3.10
N SER A 218 2.46 -25.09 2.09
CA SER A 218 3.69 -24.30 2.11
C SER A 218 3.42 -22.83 2.43
N TYR A 219 2.41 -22.26 1.81
CA TYR A 219 2.03 -20.86 2.05
C TYR A 219 0.53 -20.67 1.89
N ARG A 220 0.05 -19.53 2.34
CA ARG A 220 -1.37 -19.18 2.38
C ARG A 220 -1.57 -17.80 1.79
N THR A 221 -2.68 -17.63 1.08
CA THR A 221 -3.11 -16.31 0.61
C THR A 221 -4.53 -16.04 1.08
N TYR A 222 -4.82 -14.79 1.40
CA TYR A 222 -6.10 -14.37 1.92
C TYR A 222 -6.73 -13.34 1.00
N GLU A 223 -8.02 -13.46 0.81
CA GLU A 223 -8.83 -12.53 0.03
C GLU A 223 -10.05 -12.14 0.86
N VAL A 224 -10.35 -10.86 0.93
CA VAL A 224 -11.57 -10.36 1.58
C VAL A 224 -12.52 -9.90 0.50
N ARG A 225 -13.76 -10.42 0.52
CA ARG A 225 -14.82 -10.02 -0.40
C ARG A 225 -16.01 -9.47 0.34
N TRP A 226 -16.65 -8.50 -0.25
CA TRP A 226 -17.86 -7.86 0.24
C TRP A 226 -18.70 -7.34 -0.92
N GLU A 227 -19.94 -7.01 -0.62
CA GLU A 227 -20.88 -6.36 -1.54
C GLU A 227 -21.24 -4.98 -0.98
N SER A 228 -21.80 -4.13 -1.82
CA SER A 228 -22.33 -2.83 -1.41
C SER A 228 -23.78 -2.75 -1.86
N TYR A 229 -24.71 -2.92 -0.93
CA TYR A 229 -26.14 -2.79 -1.19
C TYR A 229 -26.65 -1.45 -0.67
N LYS A 230 -27.54 -0.85 -1.46
CA LYS A 230 -28.28 0.38 -1.08
C LYS A 230 -29.47 0.05 -0.20
#